data_5a9d435ad0f737bb36edfdd97ec842d6
#
_entry.id   5a9d435ad0f737bb36edfdd97ec842d6
#
_cell.length_a   1.000
_cell.length_b   1.000
_cell.length_c   1.000
_cell.angle_alpha   90.00
_cell.angle_beta   90.00
_cell.angle_gamma   90.00
#
_symmetry.space_group_name_H-M   'P 1'
#
loop_
_entity.id
_entity.type
_entity.pdbx_description
1 polymer ?
#
loop_
_entity_poly.entity_id
_entity_poly.type
_entity_poly.pdbx_seq_one_letter_code
_entity_poly.pdbx_strand_id
1 'polypeptide(L)'
;SVSKAPVMFVMGNHDKPYDAETYNGCICIEDQIRTFRGIRILGLGGSMRYHPDAANQYTEKEMRRRIGRLRWKLKRNKGFDILVSHAPAAGIHDLEDLPHRGFACFCELIETYQPKLFVHGHVHANYGTGFQRVDQVGETMVVNAYDHYILEFPEG
;
A
#
# COMPACT_ATOMS: atom_id res chain seq x y z
N SER A 1 -1.30 1.80 -31.65
CA SER A 1 -0.25 1.50 -30.68
C SER A 1 -0.88 1.22 -29.34
N VAL A 2 -0.77 -0.01 -28.86
CA VAL A 2 -1.21 -0.33 -27.48
C VAL A 2 -0.25 0.42 -26.55
N SER A 3 -0.71 1.50 -25.95
CA SER A 3 0.00 2.20 -24.90
C SER A 3 0.18 1.19 -23.76
N LYS A 4 1.41 0.69 -23.56
CA LYS A 4 1.69 -0.16 -22.40
C LYS A 4 1.44 0.67 -21.15
N ALA A 5 0.47 0.28 -20.35
CA ALA A 5 0.24 0.88 -19.05
C ALA A 5 1.51 0.74 -18.19
N PRO A 6 1.89 1.77 -17.41
CA PRO A 6 3.04 1.66 -16.52
C PRO A 6 2.75 0.62 -15.43
N VAL A 7 3.74 -0.18 -15.10
CA VAL A 7 3.70 -1.06 -13.93
C VAL A 7 4.30 -0.31 -12.76
N MET A 8 3.52 -0.11 -11.72
CA MET A 8 3.95 0.52 -10.46
C MET A 8 3.93 -0.53 -9.35
N PHE A 9 4.90 -0.47 -8.45
CA PHE A 9 4.99 -1.44 -7.35
C PHE A 9 5.54 -0.84 -6.06
N VAL A 10 5.25 -1.50 -4.96
CA VAL A 10 5.88 -1.33 -3.64
C VAL A 10 6.55 -2.64 -3.22
N MET A 11 7.51 -2.56 -2.32
CA MET A 11 8.25 -3.72 -1.82
C MET A 11 7.44 -4.50 -0.81
N GLY A 12 7.43 -5.82 -0.92
CA GLY A 12 6.95 -6.72 0.12
C GLY A 12 8.04 -7.07 1.14
N ASN A 13 7.64 -7.72 2.23
CA ASN A 13 8.56 -8.12 3.31
C ASN A 13 9.54 -9.24 2.94
N HIS A 14 9.31 -9.93 1.84
CA HIS A 14 10.20 -10.95 1.29
C HIS A 14 11.05 -10.47 0.11
N ASP A 15 10.82 -9.24 -0.34
CA ASP A 15 11.57 -8.69 -1.46
C ASP A 15 12.99 -8.34 -1.04
N LYS A 16 13.94 -8.58 -1.96
CA LYS A 16 15.30 -8.08 -1.82
C LYS A 16 15.32 -6.56 -1.92
N PRO A 17 16.38 -5.89 -1.44
CA PRO A 17 16.55 -4.46 -1.67
C PRO A 17 16.36 -4.11 -3.14
N TYR A 18 15.72 -2.97 -3.39
CA TYR A 18 15.43 -2.52 -4.75
C TYR A 18 16.69 -2.49 -5.62
N ASP A 19 16.60 -3.16 -6.75
CA ASP A 19 17.61 -3.15 -7.79
C ASP A 19 16.94 -2.82 -9.13
N ALA A 20 17.39 -1.73 -9.75
CA ALA A 20 16.82 -1.21 -10.99
C ALA A 20 16.92 -2.20 -12.17
N GLU A 21 17.94 -3.08 -12.19
CA GLU A 21 18.10 -4.09 -13.24
C GLU A 21 17.04 -5.20 -13.14
N THR A 22 16.76 -5.65 -11.91
CA THR A 22 15.75 -6.67 -11.64
C THR A 22 14.33 -6.19 -11.98
N TYR A 23 14.04 -4.91 -11.75
CA TYR A 23 12.71 -4.32 -11.96
C TYR A 23 12.62 -3.47 -13.22
N ASN A 24 13.40 -3.81 -14.24
CA ASN A 24 13.48 -3.04 -15.49
C ASN A 24 12.08 -2.80 -16.10
N GLY A 25 11.79 -1.54 -16.38
CA GLY A 25 10.51 -1.11 -16.93
C GLY A 25 9.36 -0.95 -15.92
N CYS A 26 9.58 -1.30 -14.63
CA CYS A 26 8.63 -1.07 -13.56
C CYS A 26 9.03 0.18 -12.75
N ILE A 27 8.03 0.85 -12.17
CA ILE A 27 8.21 2.08 -11.40
C ILE A 27 8.03 1.76 -9.91
N CYS A 28 9.13 1.82 -9.14
CA CYS A 28 9.05 1.75 -7.70
C CYS A 28 8.43 3.05 -7.16
N ILE A 29 7.34 2.92 -6.41
CA ILE A 29 6.63 4.07 -5.81
C ILE A 29 6.80 4.15 -4.28
N GLU A 30 7.80 3.46 -3.72
CA GLU A 30 8.12 3.52 -2.30
C GLU A 30 8.32 4.95 -1.82
N ASP A 31 7.61 5.36 -0.77
CA ASP A 31 7.69 6.68 -0.15
C ASP A 31 7.50 7.83 -1.16
N GLN A 32 6.63 7.63 -2.15
CA GLN A 32 6.39 8.58 -3.21
C GLN A 32 4.89 8.75 -3.48
N ILE A 33 4.55 9.95 -3.96
CA ILE A 33 3.26 10.22 -4.59
C ILE A 33 3.55 10.38 -6.09
N ARG A 34 2.96 9.50 -6.89
CA ARG A 34 3.05 9.53 -8.35
C ARG A 34 1.70 9.90 -8.92
N THR A 35 1.71 10.73 -9.95
CA THR A 35 0.48 11.07 -10.68
C THR A 35 0.49 10.40 -12.04
N PHE A 36 -0.57 9.66 -12.33
CA PHE A 36 -0.80 9.04 -13.62
C PHE A 36 -2.23 9.36 -14.08
N ARG A 37 -2.34 10.00 -15.25
CA ARG A 37 -3.64 10.47 -15.80
C ARG A 37 -4.48 11.26 -14.79
N GLY A 38 -3.84 12.13 -14.02
CA GLY A 38 -4.51 12.93 -13.00
C GLY A 38 -4.78 12.21 -11.67
N ILE A 39 -4.58 10.89 -11.58
CA ILE A 39 -4.75 10.09 -10.36
C ILE A 39 -3.46 10.12 -9.55
N ARG A 40 -3.55 10.52 -8.28
CA ARG A 40 -2.42 10.60 -7.35
C ARG A 40 -2.33 9.30 -6.57
N ILE A 41 -1.20 8.61 -6.67
CA ILE A 41 -0.96 7.29 -6.09
C ILE A 41 0.16 7.40 -5.06
N LEU A 42 -0.13 7.08 -3.80
CA LEU A 42 0.85 6.98 -2.71
C LEU A 42 1.27 5.52 -2.52
N GLY A 43 2.57 5.25 -2.50
CA GLY A 43 3.13 3.92 -2.26
C GLY A 43 3.82 3.81 -0.90
N LEU A 44 3.48 2.77 -0.14
CA LEU A 44 4.06 2.43 1.17
C LEU A 44 4.22 0.91 1.31
N GLY A 45 5.38 0.38 0.97
CA GLY A 45 5.65 -1.06 1.08
C GLY A 45 6.12 -1.51 2.46
N GLY A 46 6.38 -2.80 2.56
CA GLY A 46 6.83 -3.48 3.77
C GLY A 46 5.69 -3.94 4.68
N SER A 47 6.05 -4.72 5.71
CA SER A 47 5.11 -5.26 6.69
C SER A 47 5.50 -4.88 8.12
N MET A 48 4.64 -5.24 9.08
CA MET A 48 4.99 -5.18 10.51
C MET A 48 6.23 -6.03 10.78
N ARG A 49 7.15 -5.51 11.62
CA ARG A 49 8.38 -6.20 11.95
C ARG A 49 8.12 -7.39 12.87
N TYR A 50 8.50 -8.56 12.42
CA TYR A 50 8.52 -9.79 13.19
C TYR A 50 9.93 -10.44 13.21
N HIS A 51 10.85 -9.94 12.41
CA HIS A 51 12.25 -10.37 12.38
C HIS A 51 13.18 -9.15 12.60
N PRO A 52 14.11 -9.18 13.55
CA PRO A 52 14.89 -7.98 13.92
C PRO A 52 15.73 -7.41 12.77
N ASP A 53 16.29 -8.27 11.92
CA ASP A 53 17.23 -7.88 10.86
C ASP A 53 16.63 -7.98 9.44
N ALA A 54 15.32 -8.18 9.32
CA ALA A 54 14.71 -8.33 8.00
C ALA A 54 14.54 -6.98 7.30
N ALA A 55 14.88 -6.96 6.02
CA ALA A 55 14.57 -5.84 5.14
C ALA A 55 13.05 -5.69 4.97
N ASN A 56 12.62 -4.48 4.67
CA ASN A 56 11.21 -4.18 4.38
C ASN A 56 10.23 -4.57 5.50
N GLN A 57 10.71 -4.61 6.75
CA GLN A 57 9.88 -4.78 7.94
C GLN A 57 10.05 -3.59 8.88
N TYR A 58 8.95 -3.03 9.33
CA TYR A 58 8.92 -1.78 10.08
C TYR A 58 8.08 -1.91 11.33
N THR A 59 8.51 -1.28 12.41
CA THR A 59 7.63 -1.02 13.55
C THR A 59 6.62 0.07 13.17
N GLU A 60 5.52 0.16 13.92
CA GLU A 60 4.54 1.25 13.79
C GLU A 60 5.23 2.64 13.82
N LYS A 61 6.19 2.82 14.72
CA LYS A 61 6.95 4.07 14.87
C LYS A 61 7.80 4.40 13.63
N GLU A 62 8.41 3.40 13.02
CA GLU A 62 9.21 3.56 11.80
C GLU A 62 8.33 3.89 10.60
N MET A 63 7.19 3.21 10.47
CA MET A 63 6.22 3.51 9.41
C MET A 63 5.66 4.94 9.56
N ARG A 64 5.32 5.36 10.77
CA ARG A 64 4.93 6.75 11.06
C ARG A 64 6.00 7.77 10.66
N ARG A 65 7.28 7.46 10.90
CA ARG A 65 8.39 8.34 10.46
C ARG A 65 8.49 8.42 8.94
N ARG A 66 8.30 7.31 8.23
CA ARG A 66 8.26 7.29 6.76
C ARG A 66 7.14 8.21 6.25
N ILE A 67 5.93 8.05 6.76
CA ILE A 67 4.79 8.91 6.44
C ILE A 67 5.07 10.37 6.79
N GLY A 68 5.67 10.63 7.95
CA GLY A 68 6.04 11.98 8.39
C GLY A 68 7.00 12.71 7.41
N ARG A 69 7.91 11.98 6.77
CA ARG A 69 8.80 12.54 5.73
C ARG A 69 8.04 12.95 4.47
N LEU A 70 6.88 12.36 4.22
CA LEU A 70 6.02 12.68 3.09
C LEU A 70 5.11 13.89 3.32
N ARG A 71 5.08 14.45 4.54
CA ARG A 71 4.15 15.52 4.94
C ARG A 71 4.10 16.69 3.95
N TRP A 72 5.25 17.15 3.46
CA TRP A 72 5.30 18.23 2.49
C TRP A 72 4.77 17.83 1.11
N LYS A 73 5.06 16.60 0.67
CA LYS A 73 4.53 16.05 -0.58
C LYS A 73 3.01 15.89 -0.49
N LEU A 74 2.50 15.37 0.62
CA LEU A 74 1.08 15.22 0.90
C LEU A 74 0.37 16.59 0.88
N LYS A 75 0.93 17.57 1.56
CA LYS A 75 0.37 18.95 1.56
C LYS A 75 0.38 19.56 0.15
N ARG A 76 1.48 19.46 -0.57
CA ARG A 76 1.64 20.01 -1.92
C ARG A 76 0.67 19.38 -2.92
N ASN A 77 0.44 18.08 -2.83
CA ASN A 77 -0.47 17.34 -3.69
C ASN A 77 -1.92 17.37 -3.21
N LYS A 78 -2.22 18.01 -2.07
CA LYS A 78 -3.54 17.99 -1.43
C LYS A 78 -4.06 16.56 -1.20
N GLY A 79 -3.17 15.68 -0.69
CA GLY A 79 -3.45 14.26 -0.45
C GLY A 79 -3.15 13.37 -1.64
N PHE A 80 -3.89 12.29 -1.76
CA PHE A 80 -3.77 11.25 -2.78
C PHE A 80 -5.12 10.58 -3.01
N ASP A 81 -5.28 9.93 -4.15
CA ASP A 81 -6.52 9.25 -4.56
C ASP A 81 -6.46 7.75 -4.30
N ILE A 82 -5.28 7.15 -4.42
CA ILE A 82 -5.03 5.73 -4.20
C ILE A 82 -3.87 5.56 -3.24
N LEU A 83 -4.07 4.73 -2.20
CA LEU A 83 -2.98 4.17 -1.39
C LEU A 83 -2.67 2.76 -1.90
N VAL A 84 -1.41 2.51 -2.23
CA VAL A 84 -0.89 1.18 -2.51
C VAL A 84 0.09 0.80 -1.42
N SER A 85 -0.17 -0.29 -0.72
CA SER A 85 0.74 -0.81 0.29
C SER A 85 0.94 -2.31 0.14
N HIS A 86 1.96 -2.87 0.80
CA HIS A 86 2.08 -4.31 0.94
C HIS A 86 1.21 -4.80 2.10
N ALA A 87 1.40 -4.25 3.29
CA ALA A 87 0.62 -4.62 4.48
C ALA A 87 -0.77 -3.97 4.52
N PRO A 88 -1.74 -4.58 5.20
CA PRO A 88 -3.05 -4.00 5.47
C PRO A 88 -2.99 -2.85 6.49
N ALA A 89 -4.11 -2.16 6.68
CA ALA A 89 -4.35 -1.28 7.82
C ALA A 89 -4.83 -2.10 9.04
N ALA A 90 -4.54 -1.61 10.24
CA ALA A 90 -4.94 -2.29 11.48
C ALA A 90 -6.46 -2.43 11.58
N GLY A 91 -6.93 -3.64 11.85
CA GLY A 91 -8.37 -3.94 11.97
C GLY A 91 -9.11 -4.05 10.64
N ILE A 92 -8.41 -3.92 9.50
CA ILE A 92 -9.01 -4.00 8.16
C ILE A 92 -8.23 -5.02 7.33
N HIS A 93 -8.81 -6.19 7.12
CA HIS A 93 -8.20 -7.32 6.40
C HIS A 93 -6.89 -7.86 7.02
N ASP A 94 -6.50 -7.40 8.20
CA ASP A 94 -5.33 -7.88 8.91
C ASP A 94 -5.64 -9.12 9.77
N LEU A 95 -4.60 -9.73 10.34
CA LEU A 95 -4.71 -10.84 11.27
C LEU A 95 -4.11 -10.45 12.63
N GLU A 96 -4.45 -11.23 13.66
CA GLU A 96 -3.99 -10.96 15.03
C GLU A 96 -2.50 -11.26 15.22
N ASP A 97 -1.95 -12.18 14.43
CA ASP A 97 -0.55 -12.56 14.51
C ASP A 97 0.37 -11.42 14.03
N LEU A 98 1.51 -11.29 14.68
CA LEU A 98 2.41 -10.16 14.46
C LEU A 98 2.87 -9.98 12.99
N PRO A 99 3.21 -11.02 12.21
CA PRO A 99 3.59 -10.87 10.82
C PRO A 99 2.51 -10.22 9.94
N HIS A 100 1.24 -10.55 10.18
CA HIS A 100 0.11 -10.12 9.34
C HIS A 100 -0.71 -8.98 9.94
N ARG A 101 -0.24 -8.43 11.06
CA ARG A 101 -0.86 -7.25 11.69
C ARG A 101 -0.72 -6.03 10.80
N GLY A 102 -1.81 -5.30 10.63
CA GLY A 102 -1.83 -4.05 9.89
C GLY A 102 -1.23 -2.86 10.65
N PHE A 103 -0.96 -1.78 9.95
CA PHE A 103 -0.48 -0.53 10.53
C PHE A 103 -1.62 0.39 10.94
N ALA A 104 -1.62 0.86 12.18
CA ALA A 104 -2.58 1.85 12.66
C ALA A 104 -2.41 3.21 11.96
N CYS A 105 -1.19 3.58 11.60
CA CYS A 105 -0.95 4.81 10.85
C CYS A 105 -1.55 4.81 9.43
N PHE A 106 -1.87 3.64 8.87
CA PHE A 106 -2.62 3.57 7.61
C PHE A 106 -4.10 3.92 7.82
N CYS A 107 -4.69 3.53 8.95
CA CYS A 107 -6.03 3.99 9.31
C CYS A 107 -6.09 5.52 9.40
N GLU A 108 -5.08 6.14 10.02
CA GLU A 108 -4.97 7.60 10.13
C GLU A 108 -4.82 8.28 8.76
N LEU A 109 -4.09 7.68 7.83
CA LEU A 109 -4.00 8.17 6.45
C LEU A 109 -5.35 8.12 5.73
N ILE A 110 -6.08 7.01 5.88
CA ILE A 110 -7.42 6.85 5.30
C ILE A 110 -8.38 7.89 5.89
N GLU A 111 -8.38 8.04 7.20
CA GLU A 111 -9.25 9.00 7.89
C GLU A 111 -8.94 10.45 7.50
N THR A 112 -7.65 10.80 7.43
CA THR A 112 -7.22 12.18 7.17
C THR A 112 -7.42 12.60 5.71
N TYR A 113 -7.08 11.73 4.76
CA TYR A 113 -7.04 12.08 3.34
C TYR A 113 -8.19 11.53 2.52
N GLN A 114 -8.97 10.59 3.07
CA GLN A 114 -10.14 9.98 2.43
C GLN A 114 -9.86 9.56 0.97
N PRO A 115 -8.81 8.73 0.71
CA PRO A 115 -8.54 8.26 -0.64
C PRO A 115 -9.75 7.47 -1.16
N LYS A 116 -9.95 7.45 -2.46
CA LYS A 116 -11.03 6.66 -3.08
C LYS A 116 -10.75 5.16 -2.98
N LEU A 117 -9.46 4.77 -2.96
CA LEU A 117 -9.05 3.37 -2.99
C LEU A 117 -7.82 3.13 -2.12
N PHE A 118 -7.86 2.04 -1.36
CA PHE A 118 -6.71 1.46 -0.68
C PHE A 118 -6.49 0.03 -1.17
N VAL A 119 -5.39 -0.21 -1.84
CA VAL A 119 -4.99 -1.53 -2.34
C VAL A 119 -3.84 -2.06 -1.51
N HIS A 120 -3.98 -3.26 -0.98
CA HIS A 120 -2.92 -3.94 -0.24
C HIS A 120 -2.87 -5.43 -0.62
N GLY A 121 -1.85 -6.13 -0.13
CA GLY A 121 -1.68 -7.58 -0.28
C GLY A 121 -1.37 -8.22 1.06
N HIS A 122 -0.29 -9.00 1.11
CA HIS A 122 0.32 -9.61 2.28
C HIS A 122 -0.52 -10.72 2.94
N VAL A 123 -1.78 -10.49 3.25
CA VAL A 123 -2.68 -11.49 3.82
C VAL A 123 -3.27 -12.35 2.70
N HIS A 124 -2.93 -13.63 2.70
CA HIS A 124 -3.31 -14.56 1.65
C HIS A 124 -4.66 -15.25 1.95
N ALA A 125 -5.41 -15.57 0.90
CA ALA A 125 -6.72 -16.24 1.03
C ALA A 125 -6.67 -17.62 1.71
N ASN A 126 -5.52 -18.26 1.74
CA ASN A 126 -5.30 -19.58 2.33
C ASN A 126 -4.89 -19.54 3.81
N TYR A 127 -4.81 -18.37 4.46
CA TYR A 127 -4.47 -18.27 5.88
C TYR A 127 -5.64 -18.55 6.84
N GLY A 128 -6.75 -19.02 6.36
CA GLY A 128 -7.88 -19.42 7.19
C GLY A 128 -9.24 -19.05 6.63
N THR A 129 -10.28 -19.30 7.41
CA THR A 129 -11.66 -18.90 7.10
C THR A 129 -11.82 -17.39 7.30
N GLY A 130 -12.50 -16.71 6.39
CA GLY A 130 -12.85 -15.29 6.53
C GLY A 130 -12.01 -14.32 5.72
N PHE A 131 -11.30 -14.80 4.69
CA PHE A 131 -10.64 -13.90 3.74
C PHE A 131 -11.68 -12.96 3.11
N GLN A 132 -11.51 -11.68 3.37
CA GLN A 132 -12.33 -10.63 2.79
C GLN A 132 -11.51 -9.85 1.77
N ARG A 133 -11.98 -9.82 0.53
CA ARG A 133 -11.25 -9.15 -0.56
C ARG A 133 -11.56 -7.66 -0.63
N VAL A 134 -12.82 -7.29 -0.48
CA VAL A 134 -13.28 -5.91 -0.64
C VAL A 134 -14.05 -5.47 0.59
N ASP A 135 -13.74 -4.29 1.09
CA ASP A 135 -14.45 -3.63 2.18
C ASP A 135 -14.61 -2.14 1.90
N GLN A 136 -15.45 -1.46 2.67
CA GLN A 136 -15.69 -0.04 2.57
C GLN A 136 -15.45 0.62 3.93
N VAL A 137 -14.53 1.58 3.97
CA VAL A 137 -14.21 2.35 5.18
C VAL A 137 -14.43 3.83 4.90
N GLY A 138 -15.56 4.37 5.35
CA GLY A 138 -15.98 5.69 4.94
C GLY A 138 -16.12 5.78 3.42
N GLU A 139 -15.45 6.74 2.80
CA GLU A 139 -15.42 6.92 1.35
C GLU A 139 -14.37 6.05 0.64
N THR A 140 -13.56 5.31 1.40
CA THR A 140 -12.45 4.53 0.86
C THR A 140 -12.86 3.08 0.62
N MET A 141 -12.80 2.62 -0.62
CA MET A 141 -12.86 1.20 -0.94
C MET A 141 -11.51 0.57 -0.57
N VAL A 142 -11.52 -0.51 0.20
CA VAL A 142 -10.32 -1.28 0.58
C VAL A 142 -10.31 -2.61 -0.15
N VAL A 143 -9.21 -2.92 -0.83
CA VAL A 143 -9.06 -4.14 -1.62
C VAL A 143 -7.80 -4.88 -1.24
N ASN A 144 -7.95 -6.14 -0.85
CA ASN A 144 -6.84 -7.08 -0.79
C ASN A 144 -6.63 -7.70 -2.18
N ALA A 145 -5.55 -7.30 -2.84
CA ALA A 145 -5.21 -7.71 -4.20
C ALA A 145 -4.40 -9.02 -4.26
N TYR A 146 -4.50 -9.87 -3.24
CA TYR A 146 -3.81 -11.16 -3.23
C TYR A 146 -3.99 -11.91 -4.57
N ASP A 147 -2.88 -12.40 -5.13
CA ASP A 147 -2.77 -12.99 -6.47
C ASP A 147 -2.99 -11.91 -7.55
N HIS A 148 -4.22 -11.63 -7.90
CA HIS A 148 -4.58 -10.53 -8.80
C HIS A 148 -6.01 -10.06 -8.56
N TYR A 149 -6.29 -8.81 -8.92
CA TYR A 149 -7.62 -8.24 -8.90
C TYR A 149 -7.75 -7.13 -9.93
N ILE A 150 -8.82 -7.16 -10.71
CA ILE A 150 -9.12 -6.14 -11.72
C ILE A 150 -10.10 -5.14 -11.13
N LEU A 151 -9.72 -3.88 -11.14
CA LEU A 151 -10.51 -2.76 -10.66
C LEU A 151 -10.75 -1.75 -11.78
N GLU A 152 -11.97 -1.28 -11.90
CA GLU A 152 -12.30 -0.07 -12.65
C GLU A 152 -12.26 1.12 -11.69
N PHE A 153 -11.37 2.06 -11.96
CA PHE A 153 -11.25 3.29 -11.18
C PHE A 153 -11.92 4.42 -11.95
N PRO A 154 -12.89 5.12 -11.36
CA PRO A 154 -13.60 6.18 -12.07
C PRO A 154 -12.62 7.30 -12.45
N GLU A 155 -12.56 7.62 -13.72
CA GLU A 155 -11.90 8.83 -14.19
C GLU A 155 -12.60 10.04 -13.59
N GLY A 156 -11.83 10.90 -12.94
CA GLY A 156 -12.34 12.11 -12.28
C GLY A 156 -12.74 13.20 -13.25
#